data_0e4a4b5466f77cc2d9b4043e46cffc44
#
_entry.id   0e4a4b5466f77cc2d9b4043e46cffc44
#
_cell.length_a   1.000
_cell.length_b   1.000
_cell.length_c   1.000
_cell.angle_alpha   90.00
_cell.angle_beta   90.00
_cell.angle_gamma   90.00
#
_symmetry.space_group_name_H-M   'P 1'
#
loop_
_entity.id
_entity.type
_entity.pdbx_description
1 polymer ?
#
loop_
_entity_poly.entity_id
_entity_poly.type
_entity_poly.pdbx_seq_one_letter_code
_entity_poly.pdbx_strand_id
1 'polypeptide(L)'
;MKTTLLTAVGSASASSVTAQLKALGHRVIGCDIYPQAWNAASNEVDAFFQAVLTTDREAYIRQMEEAVSREQIDYLIPLTDIEVDVLCSEKARFAALGCTVCTPDEPAVRLCRNKMDMAAALDMSGVCRTIPTASPYGREPLESEFPIMLKPVNGRSSQAQVIARNIDQYRAAIRNRADYIAQPFIEGDIFTVEVARDLYGNVQALCRQELLRTVNGLGTTVRILPGHPLEEICAAIAAHAGIVGAVNMEFIGRDDEFYFLEVNPRFSGGVGFCIAAGVDFAALEIACHEGESIGCRPEVRPMTLTRRIQPMITEAE
;
A
#
# COMPACT_ATOMS: atom_id res chain seq x y z
N MET A 1 11.74 -4.25 25.49
CA MET A 1 10.84 -4.90 24.51
C MET A 1 9.99 -3.79 23.92
N LYS A 2 10.01 -3.62 22.61
CA LYS A 2 9.22 -2.60 21.92
C LYS A 2 7.77 -3.07 21.73
N THR A 3 6.84 -2.13 21.70
CA THR A 3 5.41 -2.40 21.46
C THR A 3 4.98 -1.74 20.16
N THR A 4 4.35 -2.50 19.27
CA THR A 4 3.86 -2.01 17.97
C THR A 4 2.35 -2.19 17.87
N LEU A 5 1.65 -1.13 17.49
CA LEU A 5 0.24 -1.17 17.11
C LEU A 5 0.12 -1.35 15.59
N LEU A 6 -0.55 -2.41 15.16
CA LEU A 6 -1.00 -2.61 13.79
C LEU A 6 -2.48 -2.28 13.68
N THR A 7 -2.84 -1.39 12.76
CA THR A 7 -4.25 -1.11 12.47
C THR A 7 -4.77 -2.01 11.34
N ALA A 8 -6.09 -2.14 11.22
CA ALA A 8 -6.75 -2.96 10.19
C ALA A 8 -6.14 -4.38 10.08
N VAL A 9 -6.03 -5.08 11.21
CA VAL A 9 -5.42 -6.43 11.24
C VAL A 9 -6.21 -7.49 10.47
N GLY A 10 -7.43 -7.19 10.01
CA GLY A 10 -8.15 -8.00 9.01
C GLY A 10 -7.60 -7.87 7.59
N SER A 11 -6.61 -7.01 7.34
CA SER A 11 -5.99 -6.87 6.02
C SER A 11 -5.11 -8.07 5.65
N ALA A 12 -4.90 -8.25 4.34
CA ALA A 12 -4.14 -9.41 3.83
C ALA A 12 -2.63 -9.40 4.19
N SER A 13 -2.09 -8.26 4.61
CA SER A 13 -0.70 -8.08 5.06
C SER A 13 -0.51 -8.41 6.53
N ALA A 14 -1.55 -8.34 7.35
CA ALA A 14 -1.47 -8.31 8.81
C ALA A 14 -0.75 -9.52 9.41
N SER A 15 -1.16 -10.75 9.06
CA SER A 15 -0.52 -11.97 9.61
C SER A 15 0.98 -12.03 9.36
N SER A 16 1.41 -11.69 8.13
CA SER A 16 2.84 -11.72 7.78
C SER A 16 3.63 -10.64 8.52
N VAL A 17 3.08 -9.43 8.63
CA VAL A 17 3.71 -8.31 9.35
C VAL A 17 3.76 -8.62 10.86
N THR A 18 2.66 -9.12 11.44
CA THR A 18 2.59 -9.55 12.85
C THR A 18 3.67 -10.59 13.17
N ALA A 19 3.81 -11.62 12.33
CA ALA A 19 4.80 -12.67 12.54
C ALA A 19 6.23 -12.13 12.55
N GLN A 20 6.56 -11.19 11.64
CA GLN A 20 7.89 -10.59 11.60
C GLN A 20 8.16 -9.68 12.80
N LEU A 21 7.21 -8.84 13.18
CA LEU A 21 7.36 -7.97 14.36
C LEU A 21 7.57 -8.81 15.64
N LYS A 22 6.85 -9.91 15.78
CA LYS A 22 7.05 -10.85 16.90
C LYS A 22 8.43 -11.52 16.84
N ALA A 23 8.91 -11.89 15.65
CA ALA A 23 10.26 -12.43 15.46
C ALA A 23 11.36 -11.43 15.83
N LEU A 24 11.11 -10.13 15.66
CA LEU A 24 11.96 -9.03 16.13
C LEU A 24 11.86 -8.79 17.64
N GLY A 25 11.00 -9.51 18.36
CA GLY A 25 10.81 -9.38 19.80
C GLY A 25 9.85 -8.25 20.20
N HIS A 26 9.02 -7.75 19.27
CA HIS A 26 7.98 -6.78 19.61
C HIS A 26 6.77 -7.44 20.26
N ARG A 27 6.17 -6.75 21.21
CA ARG A 27 4.78 -6.99 21.61
C ARG A 27 3.88 -6.33 20.54
N VAL A 28 3.00 -7.11 19.92
CA VAL A 28 2.14 -6.63 18.83
C VAL A 28 0.71 -6.48 19.31
N ILE A 29 0.19 -5.26 19.23
CA ILE A 29 -1.20 -4.93 19.49
C ILE A 29 -1.90 -4.75 18.15
N GLY A 30 -3.11 -5.26 18.02
CA GLY A 30 -3.90 -5.11 16.82
C GLY A 30 -5.19 -4.34 17.05
N CYS A 31 -5.66 -3.63 16.02
CA CYS A 31 -7.03 -3.15 16.00
C CYS A 31 -7.67 -3.33 14.61
N ASP A 32 -8.99 -3.43 14.60
CA ASP A 32 -9.80 -3.51 13.39
C ASP A 32 -11.18 -2.95 13.66
N ILE A 33 -11.91 -2.54 12.63
CA ILE A 33 -13.30 -2.07 12.75
C ILE A 33 -14.27 -3.21 13.07
N TYR A 34 -13.88 -4.46 12.78
CA TYR A 34 -14.66 -5.66 13.07
C TYR A 34 -14.28 -6.25 14.42
N PRO A 35 -15.18 -7.04 15.05
CA PRO A 35 -14.88 -7.78 16.28
C PRO A 35 -13.71 -8.74 16.09
N GLN A 36 -12.97 -9.03 17.17
CA GLN A 36 -11.81 -9.92 17.17
C GLN A 36 -12.10 -11.28 16.53
N ALA A 37 -13.24 -11.87 16.85
CA ALA A 37 -13.62 -13.21 16.36
C ALA A 37 -13.85 -13.26 14.83
N TRP A 38 -14.02 -12.11 14.15
CA TRP A 38 -14.30 -12.08 12.72
C TRP A 38 -13.06 -12.10 11.83
N ASN A 39 -11.88 -11.89 12.40
CA ASN A 39 -10.62 -11.86 11.66
C ASN A 39 -9.61 -12.84 12.27
N ALA A 40 -9.11 -13.78 11.49
CA ALA A 40 -8.11 -14.73 11.96
C ALA A 40 -6.87 -14.04 12.52
N ALA A 41 -6.34 -13.03 11.82
CA ALA A 41 -5.15 -12.29 12.23
C ALA A 41 -5.31 -11.52 13.55
N SER A 42 -6.53 -11.17 13.96
CA SER A 42 -6.80 -10.58 15.27
C SER A 42 -6.48 -11.50 16.45
N ASN A 43 -6.36 -12.83 16.19
CA ASN A 43 -5.99 -13.82 17.18
C ASN A 43 -4.48 -14.13 17.18
N GLU A 44 -3.74 -13.54 16.25
CA GLU A 44 -2.29 -13.67 16.15
C GLU A 44 -1.54 -12.57 16.90
N VAL A 45 -2.23 -11.46 17.26
CA VAL A 45 -1.66 -10.36 18.06
C VAL A 45 -1.70 -10.65 19.56
N ASP A 46 -0.92 -9.90 20.35
CA ASP A 46 -0.82 -10.11 21.81
C ASP A 46 -1.96 -9.44 22.58
N ALA A 47 -2.54 -8.40 22.00
CA ALA A 47 -3.75 -7.74 22.49
C ALA A 47 -4.52 -7.14 21.32
N PHE A 48 -5.83 -7.02 21.47
CA PHE A 48 -6.71 -6.48 20.43
C PHE A 48 -7.73 -5.50 21.02
N PHE A 49 -8.09 -4.50 20.23
CA PHE A 49 -9.26 -3.68 20.50
C PHE A 49 -10.00 -3.35 19.20
N GLN A 50 -11.33 -3.20 19.29
CA GLN A 50 -12.12 -2.81 18.14
C GLN A 50 -12.00 -1.30 17.91
N ALA A 51 -11.61 -0.90 16.71
CA ALA A 51 -11.43 0.49 16.33
C ALA A 51 -12.75 1.13 15.85
N VAL A 52 -12.90 2.42 16.13
CA VAL A 52 -13.94 3.23 15.48
C VAL A 52 -13.56 3.50 14.01
N LEU A 53 -14.56 3.87 13.20
CA LEU A 53 -14.31 4.17 11.78
C LEU A 53 -13.51 5.47 11.61
N THR A 54 -12.59 5.49 10.67
CA THR A 54 -11.82 6.69 10.28
C THR A 54 -12.69 7.83 9.71
N THR A 55 -13.95 7.56 9.37
CA THR A 55 -14.92 8.59 8.97
C THR A 55 -15.26 9.55 10.11
N ASP A 56 -15.16 9.11 11.37
CA ASP A 56 -15.07 9.99 12.54
C ASP A 56 -13.60 10.17 12.92
N ARG A 57 -12.94 11.08 12.20
CA ARG A 57 -11.49 11.33 12.32
C ARG A 57 -11.07 11.60 13.76
N GLU A 58 -11.78 12.49 14.47
CA GLU A 58 -11.40 12.88 15.82
C GLU A 58 -11.61 11.77 16.85
N ALA A 59 -12.68 10.98 16.72
CA ALA A 59 -12.89 9.82 17.58
C ALA A 59 -11.82 8.75 17.33
N TYR A 60 -11.45 8.51 16.05
CA TYR A 60 -10.40 7.56 15.67
C TYR A 60 -9.05 7.97 16.28
N ILE A 61 -8.64 9.25 16.11
CA ILE A 61 -7.36 9.75 16.62
C ILE A 61 -7.33 9.64 18.16
N ARG A 62 -8.38 10.08 18.87
CA ARG A 62 -8.44 9.96 20.33
C ARG A 62 -8.32 8.50 20.79
N GLN A 63 -9.00 7.57 20.13
CA GLN A 63 -8.89 6.16 20.49
C GLN A 63 -7.48 5.61 20.29
N MET A 64 -6.79 6.02 19.20
CA MET A 64 -5.39 5.65 18.98
C MET A 64 -4.46 6.25 20.04
N GLU A 65 -4.64 7.52 20.44
CA GLU A 65 -3.88 8.15 21.53
C GLU A 65 -4.09 7.46 22.89
N GLU A 66 -5.33 7.10 23.20
CA GLU A 66 -5.65 6.35 24.41
C GLU A 66 -4.97 4.97 24.41
N ALA A 67 -4.99 4.28 23.25
CA ALA A 67 -4.29 3.01 23.09
C ALA A 67 -2.77 3.16 23.23
N VAL A 68 -2.17 4.18 22.59
CA VAL A 68 -0.73 4.49 22.68
C VAL A 68 -0.33 4.73 24.13
N SER A 69 -1.09 5.52 24.86
CA SER A 69 -0.78 5.86 26.25
C SER A 69 -0.98 4.66 27.18
N ARG A 70 -2.06 3.91 27.02
CA ARG A 70 -2.40 2.75 27.86
C ARG A 70 -1.42 1.59 27.68
N GLU A 71 -1.07 1.29 26.43
CA GLU A 71 -0.27 0.13 26.09
C GLU A 71 1.23 0.45 25.92
N GLN A 72 1.62 1.71 26.08
CA GLN A 72 3.00 2.21 25.89
C GLN A 72 3.55 1.80 24.52
N ILE A 73 2.82 2.20 23.46
CA ILE A 73 3.15 1.85 22.08
C ILE A 73 4.30 2.71 21.58
N ASP A 74 5.36 2.06 21.06
CA ASP A 74 6.51 2.71 20.44
C ASP A 74 6.27 3.04 18.96
N TYR A 75 5.57 2.15 18.23
CA TYR A 75 5.32 2.28 16.77
C TYR A 75 3.87 2.04 16.44
N LEU A 76 3.33 2.87 15.56
CA LEU A 76 2.00 2.73 14.99
C LEU A 76 2.14 2.55 13.47
N ILE A 77 1.76 1.38 12.96
CA ILE A 77 1.86 0.99 11.55
C ILE A 77 0.46 0.81 10.97
N PRO A 78 -0.03 1.75 10.13
CA PRO A 78 -1.30 1.59 9.44
C PRO A 78 -1.18 0.64 8.26
N LEU A 79 -2.14 -0.30 8.13
CA LEU A 79 -2.16 -1.28 7.04
C LEU A 79 -3.12 -0.94 5.90
N THR A 80 -3.88 0.16 6.01
CA THR A 80 -4.81 0.60 4.97
C THR A 80 -4.61 2.07 4.58
N ASP A 81 -4.96 2.40 3.33
CA ASP A 81 -4.82 3.75 2.80
C ASP A 81 -5.60 4.81 3.59
N ILE A 82 -6.81 4.46 4.06
CA ILE A 82 -7.67 5.40 4.82
C ILE A 82 -7.09 5.77 6.18
N GLU A 83 -6.36 4.85 6.79
CA GLU A 83 -5.68 5.09 8.07
C GLU A 83 -4.39 5.87 7.84
N VAL A 84 -3.64 5.58 6.77
CA VAL A 84 -2.49 6.40 6.35
C VAL A 84 -2.92 7.84 6.09
N ASP A 85 -4.04 8.05 5.34
CA ASP A 85 -4.57 9.39 5.04
C ASP A 85 -4.91 10.19 6.33
N VAL A 86 -5.33 9.51 7.41
CA VAL A 86 -5.62 10.14 8.70
C VAL A 86 -4.36 10.37 9.52
N LEU A 87 -3.49 9.36 9.62
CA LEU A 87 -2.39 9.35 10.59
C LEU A 87 -1.15 10.11 10.13
N CYS A 88 -0.92 10.23 8.81
CA CYS A 88 0.29 10.89 8.30
C CYS A 88 0.41 12.37 8.70
N SER A 89 -0.71 13.06 8.90
CA SER A 89 -0.73 14.46 9.37
C SER A 89 -0.69 14.61 10.89
N GLU A 90 -0.81 13.52 11.65
CA GLU A 90 -0.86 13.52 13.12
C GLU A 90 0.46 13.08 13.77
N LYS A 91 1.52 12.86 12.99
CA LYS A 91 2.82 12.37 13.49
C LYS A 91 3.35 13.13 14.71
N ALA A 92 3.27 14.46 14.70
CA ALA A 92 3.74 15.29 15.81
C ALA A 92 2.94 15.03 17.11
N ARG A 93 1.65 14.76 16.98
CA ARG A 93 0.73 14.48 18.07
C ARG A 93 1.09 13.16 18.77
N PHE A 94 1.36 12.11 17.98
CA PHE A 94 1.78 10.81 18.49
C PHE A 94 3.23 10.83 19.00
N ALA A 95 4.12 11.58 18.36
CA ALA A 95 5.49 11.77 18.83
C ALA A 95 5.55 12.41 20.24
N ALA A 96 4.62 13.31 20.55
CA ALA A 96 4.48 13.88 21.90
C ALA A 96 4.10 12.84 22.97
N LEU A 97 3.54 11.70 22.56
CA LEU A 97 3.22 10.55 23.41
C LEU A 97 4.35 9.50 23.41
N GLY A 98 5.45 9.74 22.70
CA GLY A 98 6.56 8.79 22.55
C GLY A 98 6.32 7.71 21.49
N CYS A 99 5.32 7.86 20.63
CA CYS A 99 4.97 6.90 19.58
C CYS A 99 5.36 7.42 18.19
N THR A 100 6.04 6.60 17.40
CA THR A 100 6.37 6.88 16.01
C THR A 100 5.27 6.33 15.10
N VAL A 101 4.61 7.21 14.33
CA VAL A 101 3.69 6.79 13.26
C VAL A 101 4.51 6.45 12.02
N CYS A 102 4.51 5.16 11.65
CA CYS A 102 5.27 4.63 10.52
C CYS A 102 4.46 4.81 9.22
N THR A 103 4.61 5.97 8.63
CA THR A 103 4.07 6.35 7.31
C THR A 103 5.06 7.31 6.64
N PRO A 104 5.07 7.44 5.31
CA PRO A 104 5.74 8.59 4.70
C PRO A 104 5.17 9.91 5.22
N ASP A 105 5.87 11.01 5.02
CA ASP A 105 5.39 12.32 5.42
C ASP A 105 4.17 12.77 4.61
N GLU A 106 3.32 13.61 5.20
CA GLU A 106 2.05 14.02 4.61
C GLU A 106 2.16 14.52 3.15
N PRO A 107 3.15 15.34 2.73
CA PRO A 107 3.30 15.72 1.32
C PRO A 107 3.53 14.54 0.39
N ALA A 108 4.36 13.56 0.80
CA ALA A 108 4.61 12.35 0.03
C ALA A 108 3.34 11.47 -0.05
N VAL A 109 2.63 11.30 1.07
CA VAL A 109 1.35 10.57 1.08
C VAL A 109 0.34 11.24 0.14
N ARG A 110 0.16 12.55 0.19
CA ARG A 110 -0.75 13.29 -0.69
C ARG A 110 -0.42 13.09 -2.16
N LEU A 111 0.86 13.16 -2.53
CA LEU A 111 1.32 12.90 -3.89
C LEU A 111 1.02 11.46 -4.32
N CYS A 112 1.36 10.47 -3.49
CA CYS A 112 1.09 9.06 -3.77
C CYS A 112 -0.41 8.76 -3.94
N ARG A 113 -1.27 9.42 -3.15
CA ARG A 113 -2.72 9.20 -3.16
C ARG A 113 -3.41 9.83 -4.36
N ASN A 114 -2.86 10.88 -4.94
CA ASN A 114 -3.45 11.57 -6.10
C ASN A 114 -2.83 11.07 -7.41
N LYS A 115 -3.55 10.20 -8.12
CA LYS A 115 -3.08 9.57 -9.37
C LYS A 115 -2.79 10.58 -10.49
N MET A 116 -3.52 11.71 -10.53
CA MET A 116 -3.30 12.76 -11.52
C MET A 116 -2.00 13.50 -11.25
N ASP A 117 -1.80 13.95 -10.00
CA ASP A 117 -0.61 14.71 -9.60
C ASP A 117 0.64 13.83 -9.68
N MET A 118 0.54 12.55 -9.28
CA MET A 118 1.64 11.61 -9.37
C MET A 118 2.04 11.34 -10.83
N ALA A 119 1.07 11.11 -11.72
CA ALA A 119 1.36 10.92 -13.14
C ALA A 119 2.04 12.15 -13.73
N ALA A 120 1.54 13.37 -13.44
CA ALA A 120 2.13 14.61 -13.91
C ALA A 120 3.56 14.82 -13.38
N ALA A 121 3.81 14.54 -12.10
CA ALA A 121 5.15 14.65 -11.50
C ALA A 121 6.15 13.68 -12.14
N LEU A 122 5.73 12.43 -12.40
CA LEU A 122 6.56 11.42 -13.04
C LEU A 122 6.82 11.73 -14.52
N ASP A 123 5.83 12.24 -15.26
CA ASP A 123 6.00 12.70 -16.65
C ASP A 123 7.02 13.85 -16.75
N MET A 124 6.93 14.84 -15.84
CA MET A 124 7.87 15.96 -15.79
C MET A 124 9.29 15.52 -15.44
N SER A 125 9.45 14.54 -14.58
CA SER A 125 10.76 14.03 -14.16
C SER A 125 11.39 13.05 -15.16
N GLY A 126 10.58 12.39 -15.99
CA GLY A 126 11.02 11.37 -16.93
C GLY A 126 11.53 10.08 -16.24
N VAL A 127 11.24 9.88 -14.96
CA VAL A 127 11.73 8.73 -14.16
C VAL A 127 11.17 7.40 -14.66
N CYS A 128 9.92 7.40 -15.14
CA CYS A 128 9.29 6.21 -15.68
C CYS A 128 8.25 6.57 -16.74
N ARG A 129 7.81 5.57 -17.50
CA ARG A 129 6.68 5.72 -18.41
C ARG A 129 5.38 5.71 -17.61
N THR A 130 4.56 6.74 -17.78
CA THR A 130 3.21 6.82 -17.18
C THR A 130 2.15 6.46 -18.22
N ILE A 131 0.93 6.20 -17.76
CA ILE A 131 -0.25 6.12 -18.64
C ILE A 131 -0.79 7.54 -18.80
N PRO A 132 -0.98 8.03 -20.04
CA PRO A 132 -1.57 9.36 -20.27
C PRO A 132 -2.84 9.55 -19.44
N THR A 133 -2.84 10.52 -18.54
CA THR A 133 -3.89 10.71 -17.55
C THR A 133 -4.55 12.06 -17.75
N ALA A 134 -5.87 12.09 -17.87
CA ALA A 134 -6.64 13.31 -18.10
C ALA A 134 -7.92 13.37 -17.26
N SER A 135 -8.46 14.57 -17.11
CA SER A 135 -9.81 14.77 -16.58
C SER A 135 -10.85 14.29 -17.61
N PRO A 136 -11.83 13.49 -17.21
CA PRO A 136 -12.87 13.01 -18.12
C PRO A 136 -13.96 14.06 -18.42
N TYR A 137 -13.88 15.26 -17.84
CA TYR A 137 -14.97 16.26 -17.86
C TYR A 137 -14.76 17.39 -18.88
N GLY A 138 -13.63 17.43 -19.56
CA GLY A 138 -13.31 18.54 -20.49
C GLY A 138 -13.70 18.31 -21.94
N ARG A 139 -13.55 17.08 -22.42
CA ARG A 139 -13.78 16.67 -23.81
C ARG A 139 -14.31 15.25 -23.87
N GLU A 140 -15.29 15.02 -24.72
CA GLU A 140 -15.69 13.65 -25.02
C GLU A 140 -14.63 12.94 -25.88
N PRO A 141 -14.32 11.68 -25.57
CA PRO A 141 -13.37 10.91 -26.35
C PRO A 141 -13.93 10.56 -27.75
N LEU A 142 -13.03 10.42 -28.71
CA LEU A 142 -13.36 9.89 -30.03
C LEU A 142 -13.57 8.37 -29.95
N GLU A 143 -14.26 7.80 -30.94
CA GLU A 143 -14.52 6.34 -31.00
C GLU A 143 -13.21 5.54 -31.05
N SER A 144 -12.17 6.06 -31.69
CA SER A 144 -10.85 5.44 -31.79
C SER A 144 -10.03 5.45 -30.47
N GLU A 145 -10.46 6.19 -29.46
CA GLU A 145 -9.77 6.26 -28.17
C GLU A 145 -10.25 5.16 -27.19
N PHE A 146 -11.32 4.44 -27.51
CA PHE A 146 -11.79 3.33 -26.69
C PHE A 146 -10.98 2.05 -26.91
N PRO A 147 -10.83 1.21 -25.86
CA PRO A 147 -11.40 1.30 -24.52
C PRO A 147 -10.64 2.27 -23.59
N ILE A 148 -11.39 2.92 -22.69
CA ILE A 148 -10.86 3.89 -21.70
C ILE A 148 -11.11 3.35 -20.31
N MET A 149 -10.07 3.41 -19.46
CA MET A 149 -10.15 3.17 -18.02
C MET A 149 -10.59 4.46 -17.33
N LEU A 150 -11.68 4.38 -16.58
CA LEU A 150 -12.17 5.43 -15.69
C LEU A 150 -12.05 4.97 -14.25
N LYS A 151 -11.42 5.78 -13.40
CA LYS A 151 -11.20 5.43 -11.99
C LYS A 151 -11.12 6.67 -11.11
N PRO A 152 -11.45 6.57 -9.80
CA PRO A 152 -11.28 7.68 -8.87
C PRO A 152 -9.82 8.13 -8.78
N VAL A 153 -9.59 9.44 -8.66
CA VAL A 153 -8.25 10.03 -8.44
C VAL A 153 -7.57 9.40 -7.22
N ASN A 154 -8.28 9.33 -6.10
CA ASN A 154 -7.79 8.78 -4.82
C ASN A 154 -8.33 7.36 -4.55
N GLY A 155 -8.64 6.58 -5.61
CA GLY A 155 -9.19 5.23 -5.50
C GLY A 155 -8.20 4.22 -4.91
N ARG A 156 -8.74 3.10 -4.38
CA ARG A 156 -7.98 1.98 -3.82
C ARG A 156 -8.65 0.64 -4.16
N SER A 157 -7.90 -0.47 -4.05
CA SER A 157 -8.42 -1.85 -4.17
C SER A 157 -9.27 -2.08 -5.41
N SER A 158 -8.92 -1.46 -6.53
CA SER A 158 -9.67 -1.51 -7.81
C SER A 158 -11.15 -1.12 -7.70
N GLN A 159 -11.55 -0.47 -6.60
CA GLN A 159 -12.94 -0.06 -6.37
C GLN A 159 -13.37 1.04 -7.35
N ALA A 160 -14.61 0.93 -7.83
CA ALA A 160 -15.23 1.91 -8.71
C ALA A 160 -14.47 2.18 -10.03
N GLN A 161 -13.62 1.25 -10.47
CA GLN A 161 -12.99 1.30 -11.78
C GLN A 161 -13.97 0.80 -12.86
N VAL A 162 -13.98 1.47 -14.01
CA VAL A 162 -14.84 1.12 -15.14
C VAL A 162 -14.01 1.16 -16.43
N ILE A 163 -14.05 0.07 -17.20
CA ILE A 163 -13.55 0.04 -18.58
C ILE A 163 -14.71 0.42 -19.49
N ALA A 164 -14.72 1.65 -19.98
CA ALA A 164 -15.68 2.10 -20.97
C ALA A 164 -15.22 1.66 -22.37
N ARG A 165 -16.07 0.96 -23.10
CA ARG A 165 -15.79 0.45 -24.46
C ARG A 165 -16.45 1.29 -25.56
N ASN A 166 -17.29 2.25 -25.16
CA ASN A 166 -17.97 3.19 -26.04
C ASN A 166 -18.40 4.44 -25.27
N ILE A 167 -18.89 5.45 -26.00
CA ILE A 167 -19.28 6.73 -25.43
C ILE A 167 -20.43 6.63 -24.41
N ASP A 168 -21.37 5.71 -24.59
CA ASP A 168 -22.50 5.58 -23.67
C ASP A 168 -22.06 5.04 -22.30
N GLN A 169 -21.16 4.04 -22.30
CA GLN A 169 -20.54 3.52 -21.08
C GLN A 169 -19.67 4.59 -20.40
N TYR A 170 -18.93 5.38 -21.18
CA TYR A 170 -18.13 6.50 -20.68
C TYR A 170 -19.01 7.52 -19.96
N ARG A 171 -20.05 8.02 -20.62
CA ARG A 171 -21.01 8.99 -20.04
C ARG A 171 -21.71 8.45 -18.79
N ALA A 172 -22.09 7.16 -18.81
CA ALA A 172 -22.71 6.52 -17.66
C ALA A 172 -21.76 6.44 -16.46
N ALA A 173 -20.48 6.11 -16.71
CA ALA A 173 -19.48 5.97 -15.66
C ALA A 173 -19.13 7.30 -14.95
N ILE A 174 -19.09 8.41 -15.68
CA ILE A 174 -18.76 9.73 -15.10
C ILE A 174 -19.99 10.49 -14.59
N ARG A 175 -21.20 9.98 -14.85
CA ARG A 175 -22.44 10.63 -14.38
C ARG A 175 -22.44 10.73 -12.85
N ASN A 176 -22.66 11.94 -12.33
CA ASN A 176 -22.66 12.21 -10.88
C ASN A 176 -21.34 11.88 -10.16
N ARG A 177 -20.23 11.90 -10.88
CA ARG A 177 -18.86 11.75 -10.34
C ARG A 177 -18.11 13.03 -10.63
N ALA A 178 -17.27 13.49 -9.70
CA ALA A 178 -16.46 14.70 -9.87
C ALA A 178 -14.95 14.45 -9.72
N ASP A 179 -14.59 13.23 -9.33
CA ASP A 179 -13.27 12.83 -8.85
C ASP A 179 -12.62 11.74 -9.70
N TYR A 180 -13.07 11.55 -10.94
CA TYR A 180 -12.51 10.53 -11.83
C TYR A 180 -11.38 11.06 -12.72
N ILE A 181 -10.49 10.15 -13.09
CA ILE A 181 -9.53 10.29 -14.18
C ILE A 181 -9.86 9.34 -15.30
N ALA A 182 -9.46 9.70 -16.52
CA ALA A 182 -9.52 8.88 -17.71
C ALA A 182 -8.12 8.55 -18.19
N GLN A 183 -7.90 7.27 -18.54
CA GLN A 183 -6.64 6.75 -19.09
C GLN A 183 -6.95 5.79 -20.25
N PRO A 184 -6.13 5.70 -21.30
CA PRO A 184 -6.20 4.59 -22.24
C PRO A 184 -6.17 3.26 -21.45
N PHE A 185 -7.03 2.33 -21.81
CA PHE A 185 -6.98 0.99 -21.21
C PHE A 185 -5.81 0.21 -21.80
N ILE A 186 -4.89 -0.20 -20.95
CA ILE A 186 -3.76 -1.06 -21.32
C ILE A 186 -4.02 -2.44 -20.75
N GLU A 187 -4.03 -3.45 -21.62
CA GLU A 187 -4.05 -4.85 -21.21
C GLU A 187 -2.62 -5.36 -21.09
N GLY A 188 -2.30 -6.01 -19.97
CA GLY A 188 -0.95 -6.50 -19.72
C GLY A 188 -0.83 -7.18 -18.36
N ASP A 189 0.37 -7.68 -18.08
CA ASP A 189 0.71 -8.30 -16.81
C ASP A 189 0.87 -7.25 -15.72
N ILE A 190 0.44 -7.59 -14.50
CA ILE A 190 0.61 -6.70 -13.35
C ILE A 190 1.88 -7.06 -12.60
N PHE A 191 2.67 -6.03 -12.34
CA PHE A 191 3.87 -6.10 -11.50
C PHE A 191 3.66 -5.24 -10.26
N THR A 192 4.03 -5.77 -9.10
CA THR A 192 4.05 -5.03 -7.84
C THR A 192 5.48 -5.05 -7.30
N VAL A 193 5.96 -3.91 -6.87
CA VAL A 193 7.27 -3.76 -6.23
C VAL A 193 7.05 -3.27 -4.80
N GLU A 194 7.49 -4.05 -3.81
CA GLU A 194 7.65 -3.54 -2.44
C GLU A 194 8.96 -2.75 -2.39
N VAL A 195 8.92 -1.59 -1.76
CA VAL A 195 10.05 -0.65 -1.69
C VAL A 195 10.15 -0.12 -0.28
N ALA A 196 11.33 -0.18 0.33
CA ALA A 196 11.67 0.55 1.54
C ALA A 196 12.80 1.53 1.24
N ARG A 197 12.66 2.78 1.68
CA ARG A 197 13.69 3.82 1.52
C ARG A 197 13.94 4.51 2.86
N ASP A 198 15.21 4.59 3.25
CA ASP A 198 15.63 5.30 4.46
C ASP A 198 15.89 6.80 4.22
N LEU A 199 16.19 7.52 5.30
CA LEU A 199 16.52 8.96 5.29
C LEU A 199 17.83 9.28 4.54
N TYR A 200 18.71 8.29 4.39
CA TYR A 200 20.01 8.45 3.71
C TYR A 200 19.92 8.19 2.21
N GLY A 201 18.75 7.73 1.74
CA GLY A 201 18.51 7.41 0.33
C GLY A 201 18.86 5.98 -0.07
N ASN A 202 19.21 5.09 0.89
CA ASN A 202 19.34 3.68 0.59
C ASN A 202 17.96 3.08 0.33
N VAL A 203 17.87 2.17 -0.64
CA VAL A 203 16.62 1.53 -1.04
C VAL A 203 16.79 0.03 -1.07
N GLN A 204 15.82 -0.67 -0.50
CA GLN A 204 15.61 -2.09 -0.77
C GLN A 204 14.28 -2.25 -1.49
N ALA A 205 14.30 -2.90 -2.64
CA ALA A 205 13.12 -3.15 -3.45
C ALA A 205 13.07 -4.61 -3.88
N LEU A 206 11.87 -5.17 -4.02
CA LEU A 206 11.67 -6.51 -4.54
C LEU A 206 10.44 -6.56 -5.45
N CYS A 207 10.70 -6.87 -6.73
CA CYS A 207 9.69 -6.97 -7.77
C CYS A 207 9.04 -8.35 -7.77
N ARG A 208 7.72 -8.38 -7.99
CA ARG A 208 6.97 -9.59 -8.30
C ARG A 208 5.98 -9.36 -9.43
N GLN A 209 5.82 -10.36 -10.27
CA GLN A 209 4.73 -10.46 -11.25
C GLN A 209 3.53 -11.15 -10.58
N GLU A 210 2.37 -10.55 -10.71
CA GLU A 210 1.11 -11.09 -10.18
C GLU A 210 0.53 -12.10 -11.20
N LEU A 211 0.67 -13.41 -10.93
CA LEU A 211 0.21 -14.48 -11.84
C LEU A 211 -1.29 -14.75 -11.68
N LEU A 212 -1.79 -14.71 -10.44
CA LEU A 212 -3.21 -14.84 -10.12
C LEU A 212 -3.59 -13.76 -9.10
N ARG A 213 -4.70 -13.07 -9.36
CA ARG A 213 -5.27 -12.04 -8.48
C ARG A 213 -6.75 -12.30 -8.21
N THR A 214 -7.23 -11.87 -7.06
CA THR A 214 -8.66 -11.76 -6.78
C THR A 214 -9.27 -10.59 -7.56
N VAL A 215 -10.60 -10.54 -7.62
CA VAL A 215 -11.34 -9.43 -8.25
C VAL A 215 -10.97 -8.06 -7.64
N ASN A 216 -10.64 -8.03 -6.33
CA ASN A 216 -10.24 -6.81 -5.63
C ASN A 216 -8.73 -6.52 -5.74
N GLY A 217 -8.03 -7.17 -6.66
CA GLY A 217 -6.63 -6.89 -6.96
C GLY A 217 -5.60 -7.54 -6.00
N LEU A 218 -6.03 -8.37 -5.03
CA LEU A 218 -5.09 -9.07 -4.15
C LEU A 218 -4.41 -10.23 -4.88
N GLY A 219 -3.08 -10.24 -4.92
CA GLY A 219 -2.28 -11.35 -5.45
C GLY A 219 -2.45 -12.63 -4.60
N THR A 220 -2.70 -13.74 -5.29
CA THR A 220 -2.80 -15.07 -4.67
C THR A 220 -1.68 -16.00 -5.12
N THR A 221 -1.12 -15.79 -6.32
CA THR A 221 0.07 -16.48 -6.83
C THR A 221 0.95 -15.46 -7.52
N VAL A 222 2.24 -15.46 -7.19
CA VAL A 222 3.20 -14.49 -7.70
C VAL A 222 4.49 -15.16 -8.16
N ARG A 223 5.20 -14.53 -9.06
CA ARG A 223 6.59 -14.85 -9.40
C ARG A 223 7.50 -13.75 -8.88
N ILE A 224 8.44 -14.08 -8.00
CA ILE A 224 9.47 -13.17 -7.50
C ILE A 224 10.55 -13.00 -8.57
N LEU A 225 10.87 -11.76 -8.87
CA LEU A 225 11.80 -11.36 -9.94
C LEU A 225 12.89 -10.43 -9.38
N PRO A 226 13.86 -10.95 -8.61
CA PRO A 226 14.90 -10.11 -8.04
C PRO A 226 15.83 -9.55 -9.15
N GLY A 227 16.21 -8.29 -9.04
CA GLY A 227 17.03 -7.59 -10.05
C GLY A 227 16.22 -7.15 -11.27
N HIS A 228 14.90 -7.12 -11.19
CA HIS A 228 14.04 -6.60 -12.26
C HIS A 228 14.24 -5.08 -12.42
N PRO A 229 14.25 -4.52 -13.65
CA PRO A 229 14.46 -3.08 -13.88
C PRO A 229 13.49 -2.16 -13.12
N LEU A 230 12.30 -2.64 -12.80
CA LEU A 230 11.34 -1.90 -11.97
C LEU A 230 11.84 -1.60 -10.56
N GLU A 231 12.81 -2.35 -10.01
CA GLU A 231 13.37 -2.08 -8.68
C GLU A 231 14.13 -0.75 -8.68
N GLU A 232 14.94 -0.47 -9.71
CA GLU A 232 15.66 0.80 -9.88
C GLU A 232 14.70 1.97 -10.20
N ILE A 233 13.70 1.72 -11.05
CA ILE A 233 12.66 2.71 -11.37
C ILE A 233 11.91 3.10 -10.09
N CYS A 234 11.53 2.14 -9.26
CA CYS A 234 10.84 2.38 -7.99
C CYS A 234 11.72 3.13 -6.99
N ALA A 235 13.02 2.86 -6.94
CA ALA A 235 13.96 3.63 -6.11
C ALA A 235 13.99 5.11 -6.53
N ALA A 236 14.01 5.38 -7.83
CA ALA A 236 13.97 6.75 -8.36
C ALA A 236 12.62 7.44 -8.08
N ILE A 237 11.49 6.72 -8.22
CA ILE A 237 10.15 7.23 -7.87
C ILE A 237 10.08 7.57 -6.37
N ALA A 238 10.57 6.68 -5.50
CA ALA A 238 10.58 6.90 -4.05
C ALA A 238 11.40 8.12 -3.65
N ALA A 239 12.55 8.32 -4.30
CA ALA A 239 13.39 9.50 -4.09
C ALA A 239 12.69 10.79 -4.56
N HIS A 240 12.08 10.77 -5.76
CA HIS A 240 11.36 11.91 -6.33
C HIS A 240 10.15 12.33 -5.47
N ALA A 241 9.40 11.36 -4.96
CA ALA A 241 8.23 11.59 -4.11
C ALA A 241 8.58 11.88 -2.63
N GLY A 242 9.86 11.85 -2.25
CA GLY A 242 10.29 12.08 -0.86
C GLY A 242 9.81 10.99 0.11
N ILE A 243 9.64 9.77 -0.37
CA ILE A 243 9.17 8.65 0.46
C ILE A 243 10.26 8.22 1.43
N VAL A 244 9.89 8.04 2.70
CA VAL A 244 10.65 7.36 3.75
C VAL A 244 9.75 6.30 4.36
N GLY A 245 10.27 5.09 4.57
CA GLY A 245 9.48 3.91 4.99
C GLY A 245 9.17 2.97 3.83
N ALA A 246 8.29 2.01 4.09
CA ALA A 246 7.92 0.96 3.14
C ALA A 246 6.61 1.29 2.42
N VAL A 247 6.63 1.19 1.10
CA VAL A 247 5.49 1.42 0.21
C VAL A 247 5.42 0.33 -0.85
N ASN A 248 4.33 0.26 -1.60
CA ASN A 248 4.29 -0.56 -2.80
C ASN A 248 3.90 0.26 -4.03
N MET A 249 4.45 -0.15 -5.19
CA MET A 249 4.20 0.47 -6.48
C MET A 249 3.70 -0.57 -7.47
N GLU A 250 2.69 -0.23 -8.26
CA GLU A 250 2.12 -1.12 -9.26
C GLU A 250 2.38 -0.63 -10.68
N PHE A 251 2.62 -1.59 -11.59
CA PHE A 251 2.87 -1.34 -13.02
C PHE A 251 2.09 -2.34 -13.88
N ILE A 252 1.76 -1.92 -15.11
CA ILE A 252 1.34 -2.83 -16.17
C ILE A 252 2.53 -3.07 -17.10
N GLY A 253 2.91 -4.33 -17.30
CA GLY A 253 3.88 -4.74 -18.31
C GLY A 253 3.19 -5.19 -19.60
N ARG A 254 3.61 -4.64 -20.73
CA ARG A 254 3.15 -5.01 -22.06
C ARG A 254 4.30 -4.83 -23.07
N ASP A 255 4.58 -5.83 -23.88
CA ASP A 255 5.58 -5.77 -24.94
C ASP A 255 6.96 -5.26 -24.47
N ASP A 256 7.43 -5.78 -23.30
CA ASP A 256 8.67 -5.37 -22.60
C ASP A 256 8.68 -3.89 -22.13
N GLU A 257 7.55 -3.20 -22.18
CA GLU A 257 7.36 -1.86 -21.64
C GLU A 257 6.57 -1.91 -20.34
N PHE A 258 6.92 -1.04 -19.39
CA PHE A 258 6.27 -0.96 -18.09
C PHE A 258 5.65 0.41 -17.89
N TYR A 259 4.35 0.42 -17.61
CA TYR A 259 3.56 1.63 -17.39
C TYR A 259 3.19 1.75 -15.92
N PHE A 260 3.55 2.86 -15.32
CA PHE A 260 3.24 3.15 -13.92
C PHE A 260 1.71 3.24 -13.70
N LEU A 261 1.22 2.60 -12.64
CA LEU A 261 -0.19 2.62 -12.24
C LEU A 261 -0.45 3.48 -11.01
N GLU A 262 0.24 3.18 -9.90
CA GLU A 262 0.04 3.87 -8.63
C GLU A 262 1.14 3.55 -7.61
N VAL A 263 1.26 4.42 -6.61
CA VAL A 263 1.96 4.15 -5.34
C VAL A 263 0.93 4.04 -4.23
N ASN A 264 1.03 2.99 -3.43
CA ASN A 264 0.29 2.86 -2.19
C ASN A 264 1.26 3.10 -1.02
N PRO A 265 1.09 4.17 -0.21
CA PRO A 265 2.04 4.57 0.83
C PRO A 265 1.94 3.68 2.09
N ARG A 266 1.98 2.40 1.91
CA ARG A 266 1.87 1.31 2.91
C ARG A 266 2.33 -0.01 2.32
N PHE A 267 2.40 -1.05 3.15
CA PHE A 267 2.59 -2.43 2.66
C PHE A 267 1.48 -2.84 1.68
N SER A 268 1.85 -3.61 0.66
CA SER A 268 0.84 -4.27 -0.17
C SER A 268 0.17 -5.42 0.59
N GLY A 269 -1.00 -5.84 0.13
CA GLY A 269 -1.61 -7.09 0.61
C GLY A 269 -0.76 -8.34 0.31
N GLY A 270 0.24 -8.20 -0.56
CA GLY A 270 1.17 -9.26 -0.96
C GLY A 270 2.56 -9.17 -0.30
N VAL A 271 2.81 -8.27 0.66
CA VAL A 271 4.11 -8.12 1.32
C VAL A 271 4.63 -9.43 1.91
N GLY A 272 3.75 -10.31 2.37
CA GLY A 272 4.10 -11.64 2.86
C GLY A 272 4.83 -12.52 1.84
N PHE A 273 4.66 -12.31 0.55
CA PHE A 273 5.45 -12.99 -0.49
C PHE A 273 6.90 -12.52 -0.49
N CYS A 274 7.13 -11.22 -0.31
CA CYS A 274 8.48 -10.67 -0.22
C CYS A 274 9.19 -11.12 1.06
N ILE A 275 8.46 -11.17 2.18
CA ILE A 275 8.95 -11.72 3.45
C ILE A 275 9.33 -13.19 3.29
N ALA A 276 8.46 -14.01 2.68
CA ALA A 276 8.75 -15.42 2.42
C ALA A 276 9.93 -15.62 1.46
N ALA A 277 10.20 -14.67 0.59
CA ALA A 277 11.36 -14.66 -0.29
C ALA A 277 12.66 -14.20 0.40
N GLY A 278 12.59 -13.75 1.66
CA GLY A 278 13.75 -13.40 2.49
C GLY A 278 14.00 -11.90 2.66
N VAL A 279 13.06 -11.02 2.27
CA VAL A 279 13.18 -9.56 2.50
C VAL A 279 12.14 -9.12 3.53
N ASP A 280 12.59 -8.78 4.72
CA ASP A 280 11.73 -8.38 5.84
C ASP A 280 11.36 -6.89 5.77
N PHE A 281 10.30 -6.58 5.03
CA PHE A 281 9.81 -5.21 4.91
C PHE A 281 9.22 -4.66 6.22
N ALA A 282 8.84 -5.50 7.19
CA ALA A 282 8.39 -5.03 8.50
C ALA A 282 9.58 -4.51 9.33
N ALA A 283 10.72 -5.21 9.30
CA ALA A 283 11.96 -4.74 9.91
C ALA A 283 12.47 -3.46 9.22
N LEU A 284 12.43 -3.42 7.88
CA LEU A 284 12.85 -2.25 7.11
C LEU A 284 12.00 -1.01 7.42
N GLU A 285 10.68 -1.17 7.61
CA GLU A 285 9.78 -0.08 7.99
C GLU A 285 10.20 0.55 9.32
N ILE A 286 10.43 -0.29 10.34
CA ILE A 286 10.88 0.17 11.66
C ILE A 286 12.23 0.88 11.53
N ALA A 287 13.23 0.27 10.87
CA ALA A 287 14.57 0.83 10.70
C ALA A 287 14.54 2.21 10.00
N CYS A 288 13.74 2.35 8.93
CA CYS A 288 13.57 3.63 8.24
C CYS A 288 13.07 4.74 9.17
N HIS A 289 12.11 4.42 10.05
CA HIS A 289 11.50 5.39 10.96
C HIS A 289 12.31 5.60 12.26
N GLU A 290 13.23 4.70 12.60
CA GLU A 290 14.25 4.91 13.64
C GLU A 290 15.44 5.76 13.13
N GLY A 291 15.47 6.08 11.83
CA GLY A 291 16.59 6.80 11.23
C GLY A 291 17.84 5.92 11.04
N GLU A 292 17.65 4.62 10.97
CA GLU A 292 18.73 3.68 10.71
C GLU A 292 18.96 3.51 9.19
N SER A 293 20.20 3.15 8.83
CA SER A 293 20.52 2.78 7.44
C SER A 293 20.11 1.35 7.18
N ILE A 294 19.25 1.15 6.17
CA ILE A 294 18.73 -0.18 5.82
C ILE A 294 19.72 -1.04 5.02
N GLY A 295 20.86 -0.49 4.59
CA GLY A 295 21.87 -1.25 3.87
C GLY A 295 21.39 -1.85 2.54
N CYS A 296 22.05 -2.93 2.12
CA CYS A 296 21.72 -3.63 0.88
C CYS A 296 20.72 -4.76 1.13
N ARG A 297 19.86 -5.01 0.14
CA ARG A 297 18.93 -6.15 0.17
C ARG A 297 19.68 -7.49 0.23
N PRO A 298 19.18 -8.46 1.03
CA PRO A 298 19.70 -9.83 1.00
C PRO A 298 19.61 -10.46 -0.40
N GLU A 299 20.43 -11.46 -0.66
CA GLU A 299 20.33 -12.22 -1.92
C GLU A 299 18.98 -12.97 -1.95
N VAL A 300 18.23 -12.75 -3.02
CA VAL A 300 16.93 -13.41 -3.27
C VAL A 300 17.03 -14.21 -4.56
N ARG A 301 16.44 -15.41 -4.58
CA ARG A 301 16.36 -16.23 -5.81
C ARG A 301 14.99 -16.08 -6.46
N PRO A 302 14.90 -16.15 -7.80
CA PRO A 302 13.61 -16.24 -8.47
C PRO A 302 12.81 -17.44 -7.98
N MET A 303 11.53 -17.23 -7.66
CA MET A 303 10.64 -18.31 -7.19
C MET A 303 9.18 -17.98 -7.48
N THR A 304 8.35 -19.01 -7.52
CA THR A 304 6.89 -18.85 -7.56
C THR A 304 6.33 -19.16 -6.17
N LEU A 305 5.53 -18.25 -5.66
CA LEU A 305 4.87 -18.38 -4.36
C LEU A 305 3.36 -18.31 -4.53
N THR A 306 2.64 -19.07 -3.74
CA THR A 306 1.18 -19.05 -3.70
C THR A 306 0.68 -18.92 -2.27
N ARG A 307 -0.42 -18.20 -2.09
CA ARG A 307 -1.08 -18.01 -0.79
C ARG A 307 -1.95 -19.22 -0.47
N ARG A 308 -1.81 -19.72 0.74
CA ARG A 308 -2.72 -20.73 1.29
C ARG A 308 -3.76 -20.01 2.17
N ILE A 309 -5.03 -20.33 1.96
CA ILE A 309 -6.14 -19.90 2.81
C ILE A 309 -6.57 -21.12 3.63
N GLN A 310 -6.62 -20.99 4.95
CA GLN A 310 -7.02 -22.05 5.85
C GLN A 310 -8.07 -21.52 6.84
N PRO A 311 -9.22 -22.20 6.99
CA PRO A 311 -10.18 -21.87 8.05
C PRO A 311 -9.58 -21.98 9.45
N MET A 312 -9.99 -21.09 10.34
CA MET A 312 -9.61 -21.05 11.74
C MET A 312 -10.88 -20.91 12.61
N ILE A 313 -10.95 -21.65 13.69
CA ILE A 313 -11.99 -21.44 14.70
C ILE A 313 -11.52 -20.31 15.61
N THR A 314 -12.24 -19.19 15.59
CA THR A 314 -11.92 -18.00 16.39
C THR A 314 -12.79 -17.87 17.62
N GLU A 315 -13.98 -18.49 17.60
CA GLU A 315 -14.93 -18.56 18.71
C GLU A 315 -15.75 -19.84 18.59
N ALA A 316 -16.03 -20.50 19.71
CA ALA A 316 -16.91 -21.67 19.78
C ALA A 316 -17.92 -21.42 20.90
N GLU A 317 -19.21 -21.67 20.63
CA GLU A 317 -20.29 -21.61 21.62
C GLU A 317 -20.36 -22.88 22.48
#